data_99a241c65206ca3413292030b7b36093
#
_entry.id   99a241c65206ca3413292030b7b36093
#
_cell.length_a   1.000
_cell.length_b   1.000
_cell.length_c   1.000
_cell.angle_alpha   90.00
_cell.angle_beta   90.00
_cell.angle_gamma   90.00
#
_symmetry.space_group_name_H-M   'P 1'
#
loop_
_entity.id
_entity.type
_entity.pdbx_description
1 polymer ?
#
loop_
_entity_poly.entity_id
_entity_poly.type
_entity_poly.pdbx_seq_one_letter_code
_entity_poly.pdbx_strand_id
1 'polypeptide(L)'
;MKKVSMKKNWDNPRENSMPLMARVPASIEIGGVLVAPATVLAPMAGVTDTVFRRFIRNASVFSGQASGDARRLVEAPISNQQSGCGLIMTEFTSADGLSRMRESKRKRYLSYDEDEHPISAQLFGSDPVTLAEAAKIVEDAGFDMVDLNLGCPAKRVVSCNGGSGLLRDLPHIATIFERVRAAVRIPFTVKFRMGWSDQHIVCVPLARLAQESGLNAVALHARTREQGYSGQARWEYIAAVKDAVRIPVIGNGDIRSPEDACTMVAETGCDAVMIGRAAPANPWIFRQIAQYTAFGTYDQPTPLDRYRMIRDYFLMLMEEDEPAAINGRMKQFASWFTHGVPGGAILRKSIYEAKNGDAVLAAVDAFFASPVSHAPEDQPESLLAAGF
;
A
#
# COMPACT_ATOMS: atom_id res chain seq x y z
N MET A 1 -21.53 -31.40 -12.82
CA MET A 1 -20.24 -31.05 -12.25
C MET A 1 -20.43 -29.76 -11.43
N LYS A 2 -20.39 -29.85 -10.09
CA LYS A 2 -20.51 -28.69 -9.20
C LYS A 2 -19.23 -27.87 -9.30
N LYS A 3 -19.33 -26.59 -9.66
CA LYS A 3 -18.22 -25.62 -9.59
C LYS A 3 -17.75 -25.57 -8.14
N VAL A 4 -16.56 -26.09 -7.87
CA VAL A 4 -15.88 -25.89 -6.59
C VAL A 4 -15.53 -24.41 -6.53
N SER A 5 -16.18 -23.67 -5.64
CA SER A 5 -15.84 -22.31 -5.31
C SER A 5 -14.43 -22.30 -4.73
N MET A 6 -13.46 -21.78 -5.49
CA MET A 6 -12.12 -21.51 -4.94
C MET A 6 -12.28 -20.45 -3.84
N LYS A 7 -12.15 -20.86 -2.58
CA LYS A 7 -12.04 -19.94 -1.44
C LYS A 7 -10.93 -18.96 -1.75
N LYS A 8 -11.19 -17.67 -1.73
CA LYS A 8 -10.18 -16.63 -1.74
C LYS A 8 -9.35 -16.81 -0.46
N ASN A 9 -8.09 -17.25 -0.57
CA ASN A 9 -7.20 -17.52 0.57
C ASN A 9 -6.74 -16.21 1.25
N TRP A 10 -7.69 -15.41 1.73
CA TRP A 10 -7.40 -14.27 2.61
C TRP A 10 -7.07 -14.73 4.03
N ASP A 11 -7.51 -15.92 4.41
CA ASP A 11 -7.61 -16.42 5.78
C ASP A 11 -6.68 -17.58 6.11
N ASN A 12 -5.70 -17.92 5.26
CA ASN A 12 -4.67 -18.88 5.66
C ASN A 12 -3.50 -18.12 6.27
N PRO A 13 -3.38 -18.07 7.61
CA PRO A 13 -2.13 -17.63 8.23
C PRO A 13 -1.01 -18.57 7.78
N ARG A 14 0.13 -18.02 7.38
CA ARG A 14 1.37 -18.80 7.37
C ARG A 14 1.66 -19.14 8.83
N GLU A 15 1.85 -20.41 9.14
CA GLU A 15 2.46 -20.82 10.39
C GLU A 15 3.95 -20.48 10.32
N ASN A 16 4.28 -19.30 10.81
CA ASN A 16 5.65 -18.79 10.77
C ASN A 16 6.34 -19.07 12.09
N SER A 17 7.19 -20.08 12.12
CA SER A 17 8.22 -20.19 13.15
C SER A 17 9.35 -19.21 12.81
N MET A 18 9.34 -18.04 13.44
CA MET A 18 10.37 -17.01 13.20
C MET A 18 11.76 -17.48 13.61
N PRO A 19 12.77 -17.28 12.74
CA PRO A 19 14.16 -17.25 13.21
C PRO A 19 14.29 -16.06 14.20
N LEU A 20 14.85 -16.32 15.38
CA LEU A 20 14.99 -15.36 16.50
C LEU A 20 15.75 -14.06 16.17
N MET A 21 16.33 -13.91 14.98
CA MET A 21 17.27 -12.83 14.61
C MET A 21 16.84 -11.99 13.40
N ALA A 22 15.73 -12.29 12.71
CA ALA A 22 15.34 -11.52 11.55
C ALA A 22 14.52 -10.28 11.97
N ARG A 23 14.94 -9.13 11.47
CA ARG A 23 14.31 -7.83 11.73
C ARG A 23 14.14 -7.06 10.43
N VAL A 24 13.06 -6.30 10.30
CA VAL A 24 12.97 -5.30 9.24
C VAL A 24 14.07 -4.28 9.46
N PRO A 25 14.88 -3.93 8.43
CA PRO A 25 15.97 -2.98 8.60
C PRO A 25 15.48 -1.63 9.13
N ALA A 26 16.31 -0.98 9.95
CA ALA A 26 15.99 0.34 10.51
C ALA A 26 15.89 1.41 9.42
N SER A 27 16.62 1.25 8.32
CA SER A 27 16.57 2.14 7.16
C SER A 27 17.16 1.47 5.94
N ILE A 28 16.84 2.03 4.78
CA ILE A 28 17.54 1.82 3.51
C ILE A 28 17.79 3.17 2.83
N GLU A 29 18.77 3.20 1.94
CA GLU A 29 19.00 4.34 1.07
C GLU A 29 18.64 3.99 -0.38
N ILE A 30 17.82 4.81 -1.02
CA ILE A 30 17.39 4.66 -2.41
C ILE A 30 17.86 5.89 -3.19
N GLY A 31 19.00 5.77 -3.90
CA GLY A 31 19.53 6.86 -4.71
C GLY A 31 19.81 8.16 -3.93
N GLY A 32 20.26 8.06 -2.69
CA GLY A 32 20.53 9.20 -1.80
C GLY A 32 19.35 9.60 -0.91
N VAL A 33 18.16 9.02 -1.11
CA VAL A 33 16.99 9.25 -0.25
C VAL A 33 16.93 8.21 0.86
N LEU A 34 16.98 8.68 2.12
CA LEU A 34 16.85 7.82 3.30
C LEU A 34 15.39 7.43 3.53
N VAL A 35 15.12 6.13 3.56
CA VAL A 35 13.82 5.54 3.92
C VAL A 35 13.95 4.87 5.28
N ALA A 36 13.33 5.44 6.30
CA ALA A 36 13.42 4.96 7.68
C ALA A 36 12.06 5.06 8.40
N PRO A 37 11.59 3.94 8.98
CA PRO A 37 12.09 2.57 8.86
C PRO A 37 11.98 2.01 7.42
N ALA A 38 12.59 0.84 7.15
CA ALA A 38 12.57 0.22 5.82
C ALA A 38 11.21 -0.42 5.49
N THR A 39 10.15 0.38 5.61
CA THR A 39 8.75 0.01 5.34
C THR A 39 8.15 0.95 4.31
N VAL A 40 7.32 0.43 3.41
CA VAL A 40 6.74 1.18 2.29
C VAL A 40 5.24 0.97 2.23
N LEU A 41 4.46 2.05 2.14
CA LEU A 41 3.04 1.97 1.79
C LEU A 41 2.91 1.74 0.29
N ALA A 42 2.31 0.59 -0.10
CA ALA A 42 2.15 0.23 -1.50
C ALA A 42 1.18 1.17 -2.24
N PRO A 43 1.45 1.49 -3.51
CA PRO A 43 0.51 2.23 -4.36
C PRO A 43 -0.74 1.39 -4.64
N MET A 44 -1.91 1.91 -4.29
CA MET A 44 -3.20 1.22 -4.45
C MET A 44 -4.25 2.16 -5.03
N ALA A 45 -4.66 1.90 -6.28
CA ALA A 45 -5.68 2.71 -6.97
C ALA A 45 -7.01 2.73 -6.19
N GLY A 46 -7.59 3.91 -6.01
CA GLY A 46 -8.81 4.15 -5.25
C GLY A 46 -8.61 4.04 -3.73
N VAL A 47 -7.35 3.99 -3.25
CA VAL A 47 -7.04 3.85 -1.82
C VAL A 47 -5.98 4.84 -1.37
N THR A 48 -4.79 4.87 -1.98
CA THR A 48 -3.65 5.67 -1.50
C THR A 48 -3.65 7.11 -2.03
N ASP A 49 -4.81 7.76 -1.98
CA ASP A 49 -4.93 9.20 -2.19
C ASP A 49 -4.42 10.01 -0.99
N THR A 50 -4.46 11.33 -1.09
CA THR A 50 -3.96 12.26 -0.07
C THR A 50 -4.58 11.99 1.30
N VAL A 51 -5.90 11.79 1.37
CA VAL A 51 -6.61 11.53 2.63
C VAL A 51 -6.12 10.25 3.29
N PHE A 52 -6.01 9.15 2.52
CA PHE A 52 -5.57 7.87 3.06
C PHE A 52 -4.09 7.87 3.46
N ARG A 53 -3.23 8.53 2.69
CA ARG A 53 -1.81 8.66 3.04
C ARG A 53 -1.62 9.42 4.35
N ARG A 54 -2.31 10.56 4.52
CA ARG A 54 -2.33 11.32 5.78
C ARG A 54 -2.90 10.49 6.93
N PHE A 55 -3.97 9.74 6.67
CA PHE A 55 -4.55 8.83 7.63
C PHE A 55 -3.55 7.75 8.11
N ILE A 56 -2.80 7.11 7.21
CA ILE A 56 -1.79 6.11 7.59
C ILE A 56 -0.71 6.72 8.48
N ARG A 57 -0.26 7.94 8.19
CA ARG A 57 0.69 8.64 9.06
C ARG A 57 0.12 8.86 10.45
N ASN A 58 -1.10 9.35 10.52
CA ASN A 58 -1.76 9.68 11.77
C ASN A 58 -2.18 8.45 12.57
N ALA A 59 -2.55 7.35 11.91
CA ALA A 59 -2.97 6.12 12.58
C ALA A 59 -1.90 5.56 13.53
N SER A 60 -0.63 5.78 13.25
CA SER A 60 0.47 5.36 14.10
C SER A 60 0.50 6.05 15.47
N VAL A 61 -0.18 7.18 15.63
CA VAL A 61 -0.22 7.99 16.86
C VAL A 61 -1.46 7.73 17.71
N PHE A 62 -2.48 7.07 17.18
CA PHE A 62 -3.76 6.82 17.87
C PHE A 62 -3.69 5.81 19.03
N SER A 63 -2.57 5.64 19.69
CA SER A 63 -2.51 4.75 20.85
C SER A 63 -2.42 5.51 22.17
N GLY A 64 -3.42 5.34 22.99
CA GLY A 64 -3.40 5.22 24.44
C GLY A 64 -2.86 6.35 25.32
N GLN A 65 -2.19 7.39 24.82
CA GLN A 65 -1.60 8.45 25.65
C GLN A 65 -2.15 9.87 25.42
N ALA A 66 -3.03 10.07 24.47
CA ALA A 66 -3.65 11.37 24.26
C ALA A 66 -4.97 11.48 25.04
N SER A 67 -4.87 11.77 26.32
CA SER A 67 -5.95 12.43 27.07
C SER A 67 -6.07 13.87 26.55
N GLY A 68 -6.91 14.11 25.57
CA GLY A 68 -7.16 15.44 25.05
C GLY A 68 -7.74 15.41 23.64
N ASP A 69 -8.68 16.28 23.43
CA ASP A 69 -9.43 16.60 22.24
C ASP A 69 -8.90 15.97 20.93
N ALA A 70 -9.70 15.10 20.30
CA ALA A 70 -9.36 14.40 19.06
C ALA A 70 -8.95 15.34 17.91
N ARG A 71 -9.39 16.60 17.94
CA ARG A 71 -9.00 17.63 16.98
C ARG A 71 -7.52 17.98 17.00
N ARG A 72 -6.83 17.87 18.14
CA ARG A 72 -5.40 18.19 18.26
C ARG A 72 -4.46 17.15 17.62
N LEU A 73 -4.93 15.93 17.38
CA LEU A 73 -4.11 14.88 16.76
C LEU A 73 -3.96 15.06 15.24
N VAL A 74 -4.86 15.84 14.63
CA VAL A 74 -4.85 16.15 13.20
C VAL A 74 -3.94 17.34 12.87
N GLU A 75 -3.63 18.18 13.86
CA GLU A 75 -2.96 19.48 13.67
C GLU A 75 -1.42 19.42 13.78
N ALA A 76 -0.83 18.33 14.31
CA ALA A 76 0.61 18.22 14.40
C ALA A 76 1.16 17.37 13.25
N PRO A 77 2.05 17.90 12.39
CA PRO A 77 2.68 17.12 11.34
C PRO A 77 3.50 15.99 11.94
N ILE A 78 3.24 14.77 11.48
CA ILE A 78 3.92 13.55 11.96
C ILE A 78 4.84 13.08 10.83
N SER A 79 6.14 13.04 11.10
CA SER A 79 7.11 12.53 10.14
C SER A 79 6.88 11.03 9.84
N ASN A 80 7.29 10.58 8.66
CA ASN A 80 7.24 9.18 8.29
C ASN A 80 7.96 8.27 9.30
N GLN A 81 9.04 8.74 9.92
CA GLN A 81 9.73 8.01 10.99
C GLN A 81 8.85 7.78 12.22
N GLN A 82 8.07 8.78 12.63
CA GLN A 82 7.15 8.66 13.77
C GLN A 82 5.95 7.78 13.45
N SER A 83 5.50 7.76 12.19
CA SER A 83 4.40 6.91 11.74
C SER A 83 4.79 5.44 11.63
N GLY A 84 6.07 5.12 11.57
CA GLY A 84 6.59 3.77 11.26
C GLY A 84 6.50 3.40 9.77
N CYS A 85 6.03 4.31 8.90
CA CYS A 85 6.01 4.16 7.46
C CYS A 85 7.14 5.02 6.86
N GLY A 86 8.22 4.39 6.41
CA GLY A 86 9.42 5.10 5.95
C GLY A 86 9.28 5.72 4.56
N LEU A 87 8.47 5.15 3.69
CA LEU A 87 8.18 5.67 2.35
C LEU A 87 6.70 5.54 2.02
N ILE A 88 6.11 6.63 1.57
CA ILE A 88 4.73 6.67 1.08
C ILE A 88 4.74 6.73 -0.45
N MET A 89 3.87 5.94 -1.10
CA MET A 89 3.68 5.99 -2.55
C MET A 89 2.27 6.46 -2.90
N THR A 90 2.17 7.30 -3.94
CA THR A 90 0.86 7.75 -4.44
C THR A 90 0.11 6.63 -5.15
N GLU A 91 -1.15 6.85 -5.48
CA GLU A 91 -1.83 6.05 -6.50
C GLU A 91 -1.06 6.16 -7.82
N PHE A 92 -1.19 5.12 -8.68
CA PHE A 92 -0.55 5.19 -10.01
C PHE A 92 -1.30 6.13 -10.95
N THR A 93 -0.58 7.03 -11.57
CA THR A 93 -1.11 8.02 -12.52
C THR A 93 -0.72 7.69 -13.96
N SER A 94 -1.65 7.88 -14.90
CA SER A 94 -1.38 7.69 -16.33
C SER A 94 -0.38 8.72 -16.84
N ALA A 95 0.74 8.28 -17.37
CA ALA A 95 1.74 9.15 -17.97
C ALA A 95 1.15 9.94 -19.14
N ASP A 96 0.39 9.28 -20.03
CA ASP A 96 -0.32 9.92 -21.14
C ASP A 96 -1.35 10.95 -20.68
N GLY A 97 -2.10 10.64 -19.60
CA GLY A 97 -3.01 11.60 -18.99
C GLY A 97 -2.28 12.80 -18.41
N LEU A 98 -1.20 12.55 -17.66
CA LEU A 98 -0.44 13.59 -16.97
C LEU A 98 0.28 14.55 -17.93
N SER A 99 0.91 14.02 -18.97
CA SER A 99 1.65 14.83 -19.99
C SER A 99 0.73 15.79 -20.73
N ARG A 100 -0.52 15.36 -21.03
CA ARG A 100 -1.54 16.17 -21.76
C ARG A 100 -2.36 17.09 -20.89
N MET A 101 -2.33 16.91 -19.56
CA MET A 101 -3.11 17.75 -18.64
C MET A 101 -2.54 19.16 -18.53
N ARG A 102 -3.44 20.15 -18.39
CA ARG A 102 -3.05 21.49 -17.95
C ARG A 102 -2.54 21.44 -16.51
N GLU A 103 -1.59 22.29 -16.17
CA GLU A 103 -0.95 22.37 -14.86
C GLU A 103 -1.95 22.41 -13.69
N SER A 104 -3.00 23.22 -13.80
CA SER A 104 -4.06 23.31 -12.78
C SER A 104 -4.76 22.00 -12.48
N LYS A 105 -4.84 21.07 -13.46
CA LYS A 105 -5.42 19.74 -13.28
C LYS A 105 -4.40 18.72 -12.74
N ARG A 106 -3.10 18.91 -13.03
CA ARG A 106 -2.04 18.02 -12.55
C ARG A 106 -1.96 18.03 -11.02
N LYS A 107 -2.20 19.19 -10.38
CA LYS A 107 -2.20 19.32 -8.92
C LYS A 107 -3.07 18.29 -8.21
N ARG A 108 -4.20 17.92 -8.81
CA ARG A 108 -5.09 16.89 -8.22
C ARG A 108 -4.45 15.49 -8.15
N TYR A 109 -3.55 15.18 -9.08
CA TYR A 109 -2.90 13.85 -9.19
C TYR A 109 -1.53 13.82 -8.54
N LEU A 110 -0.92 14.99 -8.36
CA LEU A 110 0.43 15.17 -7.81
C LEU A 110 0.41 15.99 -6.51
N SER A 111 -0.71 16.00 -5.77
CA SER A 111 -0.79 16.65 -4.46
C SER A 111 -0.19 15.75 -3.38
N TYR A 112 0.52 16.38 -2.46
CA TYR A 112 1.02 15.80 -1.23
C TYR A 112 1.19 16.91 -0.18
N ASP A 113 1.29 16.52 1.09
CA ASP A 113 1.62 17.43 2.19
C ASP A 113 3.13 17.38 2.46
N GLU A 114 3.72 18.50 2.85
CA GLU A 114 5.17 18.63 3.11
C GLU A 114 5.73 17.62 4.11
N ASP A 115 4.90 17.13 5.01
CA ASP A 115 5.27 16.11 5.98
C ASP A 115 5.17 14.66 5.44
N GLU A 116 4.80 14.47 4.15
CA GLU A 116 4.80 13.16 3.49
C GLU A 116 6.18 12.73 2.97
N HIS A 117 7.19 13.60 3.00
CA HIS A 117 8.55 13.26 2.57
C HIS A 117 9.22 12.21 3.49
N PRO A 118 9.90 11.19 2.91
CA PRO A 118 10.03 10.95 1.47
C PRO A 118 8.77 10.36 0.85
N ILE A 119 8.42 10.87 -0.32
CA ILE A 119 7.25 10.44 -1.09
C ILE A 119 7.63 10.08 -2.53
N SER A 120 7.03 8.99 -3.05
CA SER A 120 7.24 8.53 -4.42
C SER A 120 5.95 8.62 -5.24
N ALA A 121 6.01 9.25 -6.41
CA ALA A 121 4.90 9.23 -7.37
C ALA A 121 5.01 8.03 -8.29
N GLN A 122 3.92 7.23 -8.42
CA GLN A 122 3.91 6.10 -9.32
C GLN A 122 3.21 6.43 -10.64
N LEU A 123 3.90 6.16 -11.74
CA LEU A 123 3.41 6.33 -13.12
C LEU A 123 3.10 4.98 -13.78
N PHE A 124 2.17 4.97 -14.71
CA PHE A 124 1.98 3.85 -15.63
C PHE A 124 1.77 4.35 -17.05
N GLY A 125 2.20 3.54 -18.01
CA GLY A 125 2.12 3.82 -19.45
C GLY A 125 2.95 2.80 -20.20
N SER A 126 2.98 2.94 -21.53
CA SER A 126 3.78 2.08 -22.40
C SER A 126 4.64 2.88 -23.39
N ASP A 127 4.36 4.14 -23.59
CA ASP A 127 5.16 4.98 -24.50
C ASP A 127 6.36 5.60 -23.76
N PRO A 128 7.61 5.34 -24.20
CA PRO A 128 8.81 5.80 -23.53
C PRO A 128 8.95 7.32 -23.48
N VAL A 129 8.47 8.04 -24.50
CA VAL A 129 8.58 9.51 -24.55
C VAL A 129 7.61 10.12 -23.55
N THR A 130 6.36 9.70 -23.58
CA THR A 130 5.32 10.17 -22.68
C THR A 130 5.64 9.87 -21.21
N LEU A 131 6.24 8.67 -20.94
CA LEU A 131 6.68 8.31 -19.59
C LEU A 131 7.83 9.21 -19.11
N ALA A 132 8.78 9.54 -19.98
CA ALA A 132 9.88 10.44 -19.64
C ALA A 132 9.39 11.88 -19.37
N GLU A 133 8.44 12.38 -20.16
CA GLU A 133 7.78 13.67 -19.93
C GLU A 133 7.02 13.69 -18.60
N ALA A 134 6.24 12.64 -18.31
CA ALA A 134 5.50 12.52 -17.07
C ALA A 134 6.43 12.41 -15.85
N ALA A 135 7.54 11.69 -15.95
CA ALA A 135 8.54 11.60 -14.90
C ALA A 135 9.20 12.96 -14.61
N LYS A 136 9.47 13.75 -15.64
CA LYS A 136 9.97 15.12 -15.46
C LYS A 136 8.94 16.01 -14.75
N ILE A 137 7.66 15.89 -15.08
CA ILE A 137 6.59 16.61 -14.37
C ILE A 137 6.54 16.22 -12.88
N VAL A 138 6.76 14.94 -12.55
CA VAL A 138 6.84 14.45 -11.17
C VAL A 138 8.04 15.09 -10.44
N GLU A 139 9.22 15.10 -11.06
CA GLU A 139 10.41 15.75 -10.50
C GLU A 139 10.18 17.24 -10.25
N ASP A 140 9.61 17.96 -11.25
CA ASP A 140 9.32 19.40 -11.15
C ASP A 140 8.23 19.70 -10.10
N ALA A 141 7.38 18.73 -9.77
CA ALA A 141 6.39 18.83 -8.70
C ALA A 141 6.97 18.62 -7.29
N GLY A 142 8.25 18.27 -7.16
CA GLY A 142 8.97 18.17 -5.88
C GLY A 142 8.90 16.80 -5.22
N PHE A 143 8.52 15.73 -5.92
CA PHE A 143 8.59 14.37 -5.38
C PHE A 143 10.03 13.92 -5.19
N ASP A 144 10.28 13.14 -4.13
CA ASP A 144 11.62 12.58 -3.87
C ASP A 144 12.01 11.48 -4.85
N MET A 145 11.03 10.75 -5.37
CA MET A 145 11.24 9.61 -6.28
C MET A 145 10.13 9.52 -7.31
N VAL A 146 10.44 8.90 -8.44
CA VAL A 146 9.46 8.43 -9.40
C VAL A 146 9.52 6.91 -9.53
N ASP A 147 8.36 6.25 -9.57
CA ASP A 147 8.24 4.80 -9.70
C ASP A 147 7.43 4.42 -10.93
N LEU A 148 7.83 3.36 -11.62
CA LEU A 148 7.10 2.81 -12.76
C LEU A 148 6.29 1.57 -12.35
N ASN A 149 5.00 1.57 -12.67
CA ASN A 149 4.11 0.45 -12.44
C ASN A 149 4.19 -0.58 -13.57
N LEU A 150 4.78 -1.74 -13.30
CA LEU A 150 4.77 -2.94 -14.15
C LEU A 150 4.00 -4.11 -13.49
N GLY A 151 3.12 -3.81 -12.53
CA GLY A 151 2.43 -4.84 -11.75
C GLY A 151 0.91 -4.82 -11.80
N CYS A 152 0.28 -3.74 -12.27
CA CYS A 152 -1.18 -3.63 -12.28
C CYS A 152 -1.81 -4.65 -13.24
N PRO A 153 -2.70 -5.57 -12.75
CA PRO A 153 -3.33 -6.59 -13.58
C PRO A 153 -4.66 -6.13 -14.20
N ALA A 154 -5.11 -4.91 -13.91
CA ALA A 154 -6.41 -4.40 -14.33
C ALA A 154 -6.55 -4.41 -15.86
N LYS A 155 -7.66 -4.94 -16.36
CA LYS A 155 -7.91 -5.07 -17.81
C LYS A 155 -7.70 -3.76 -18.57
N ARG A 156 -8.21 -2.63 -18.02
CA ARG A 156 -8.07 -1.30 -18.62
C ARG A 156 -6.61 -0.85 -18.77
N VAL A 157 -5.73 -1.18 -17.82
CA VAL A 157 -4.31 -0.85 -17.90
C VAL A 157 -3.58 -1.77 -18.87
N VAL A 158 -3.85 -3.06 -18.77
CA VAL A 158 -3.22 -4.10 -19.62
C VAL A 158 -3.62 -3.97 -21.11
N SER A 159 -4.87 -3.56 -21.40
CA SER A 159 -5.32 -3.36 -22.79
C SER A 159 -4.60 -2.22 -23.50
N CYS A 160 -4.07 -1.24 -22.76
CA CYS A 160 -3.20 -0.18 -23.27
C CYS A 160 -1.71 -0.57 -23.19
N ASN A 161 -1.40 -1.85 -23.09
CA ASN A 161 -0.05 -2.40 -22.91
C ASN A 161 0.73 -1.82 -21.72
N GLY A 162 0.04 -1.26 -20.70
CA GLY A 162 0.64 -0.72 -19.48
C GLY A 162 0.67 -1.74 -18.34
N GLY A 163 1.27 -1.36 -17.22
CA GLY A 163 1.32 -2.19 -16.01
C GLY A 163 1.91 -3.58 -16.29
N SER A 164 1.25 -4.64 -15.84
CA SER A 164 1.73 -6.02 -16.06
C SER A 164 1.69 -6.48 -17.53
N GLY A 165 1.06 -5.73 -18.42
CA GLY A 165 1.10 -6.01 -19.86
C GLY A 165 2.51 -5.95 -20.43
N LEU A 166 3.34 -5.04 -19.94
CA LEU A 166 4.73 -4.84 -20.33
C LEU A 166 5.65 -6.02 -19.96
N LEU A 167 5.30 -6.84 -18.95
CA LEU A 167 6.13 -7.98 -18.55
C LEU A 167 6.41 -9.00 -19.66
N ARG A 168 5.73 -8.90 -20.79
CA ARG A 168 5.91 -9.77 -21.95
C ARG A 168 6.93 -9.24 -22.96
N ASP A 169 7.48 -8.03 -22.72
CA ASP A 169 8.38 -7.35 -23.67
C ASP A 169 9.51 -6.63 -22.90
N LEU A 170 10.51 -7.37 -22.49
CA LEU A 170 11.69 -6.83 -21.78
C LEU A 170 12.49 -5.82 -22.64
N PRO A 171 12.70 -6.03 -23.94
CA PRO A 171 13.35 -5.01 -24.80
C PRO A 171 12.63 -3.66 -24.79
N HIS A 172 11.30 -3.67 -24.82
CA HIS A 172 10.53 -2.43 -24.75
C HIS A 172 10.66 -1.78 -23.36
N ILE A 173 10.66 -2.56 -22.29
CA ILE A 173 10.92 -2.06 -20.91
C ILE A 173 12.31 -1.42 -20.83
N ALA A 174 13.35 -1.99 -21.47
CA ALA A 174 14.69 -1.40 -21.52
C ALA A 174 14.65 0.02 -22.11
N THR A 175 13.98 0.19 -23.24
CA THR A 175 13.80 1.49 -23.89
C THR A 175 13.09 2.50 -22.98
N ILE A 176 12.05 2.04 -22.24
CA ILE A 176 11.37 2.89 -21.25
C ILE A 176 12.33 3.31 -20.14
N PHE A 177 13.07 2.35 -19.56
CA PHE A 177 14.00 2.64 -18.47
C PHE A 177 15.07 3.65 -18.87
N GLU A 178 15.71 3.46 -20.04
CA GLU A 178 16.70 4.37 -20.58
C GLU A 178 16.16 5.80 -20.76
N ARG A 179 14.96 5.90 -21.35
CA ARG A 179 14.33 7.20 -21.62
C ARG A 179 13.94 7.93 -20.35
N VAL A 180 13.31 7.23 -19.40
CA VAL A 180 12.90 7.83 -18.13
C VAL A 180 14.13 8.19 -17.29
N ARG A 181 15.15 7.31 -17.20
CA ARG A 181 16.36 7.57 -16.44
C ARG A 181 17.11 8.81 -16.98
N ALA A 182 17.17 8.97 -18.28
CA ALA A 182 17.80 10.13 -18.90
C ALA A 182 17.05 11.46 -18.66
N ALA A 183 15.75 11.41 -18.36
CA ALA A 183 14.89 12.58 -18.22
C ALA A 183 14.91 13.18 -16.81
N VAL A 184 15.19 12.38 -15.76
CA VAL A 184 15.08 12.81 -14.36
C VAL A 184 16.40 12.64 -13.62
N ARG A 185 16.59 13.41 -12.52
CA ARG A 185 17.73 13.30 -11.61
C ARG A 185 17.36 12.59 -10.32
N ILE A 186 16.10 12.71 -9.90
CA ILE A 186 15.58 12.02 -8.70
C ILE A 186 15.69 10.51 -8.87
N PRO A 187 15.70 9.73 -7.78
CA PRO A 187 15.68 8.28 -7.82
C PRO A 187 14.53 7.76 -8.67
N PHE A 188 14.84 6.81 -9.55
CA PHE A 188 13.89 6.09 -10.38
C PHE A 188 13.82 4.64 -9.95
N THR A 189 12.62 4.16 -9.61
CA THR A 189 12.34 2.81 -9.14
C THR A 189 11.29 2.12 -10.02
N VAL A 190 11.12 0.83 -9.83
CA VAL A 190 10.10 0.06 -10.56
C VAL A 190 9.42 -0.94 -9.64
N LYS A 191 8.08 -1.00 -9.71
CA LYS A 191 7.28 -2.00 -8.99
C LYS A 191 6.64 -2.96 -9.99
N PHE A 192 6.92 -4.27 -9.84
CA PHE A 192 6.48 -5.28 -10.80
C PHE A 192 5.98 -6.57 -10.13
N ARG A 193 5.42 -7.46 -10.93
CA ARG A 193 5.06 -8.85 -10.58
C ARG A 193 6.10 -9.82 -11.13
N MET A 194 6.11 -11.08 -10.62
CA MET A 194 7.08 -12.11 -11.04
C MET A 194 7.10 -12.34 -12.55
N GLY A 195 5.98 -12.14 -13.20
CA GLY A 195 5.79 -12.37 -14.63
C GLY A 195 4.32 -12.34 -15.02
N TRP A 196 4.03 -12.71 -16.26
CA TRP A 196 2.67 -12.79 -16.78
C TRP A 196 1.93 -14.03 -16.24
N SER A 197 2.54 -15.20 -16.38
CA SER A 197 2.03 -16.50 -15.95
C SER A 197 3.14 -17.33 -15.34
N ASP A 198 2.83 -18.53 -14.85
CA ASP A 198 3.83 -19.46 -14.33
C ASP A 198 4.81 -19.95 -15.41
N GLN A 199 4.38 -19.98 -16.68
CA GLN A 199 5.24 -20.29 -17.83
C GLN A 199 6.07 -19.10 -18.29
N HIS A 200 5.79 -17.90 -17.77
CA HIS A 200 6.45 -16.67 -18.19
C HIS A 200 6.86 -15.82 -17.00
N ILE A 201 7.84 -16.33 -16.24
CA ILE A 201 8.46 -15.65 -15.10
C ILE A 201 9.65 -14.84 -15.57
N VAL A 202 9.65 -13.53 -15.28
CA VAL A 202 10.66 -12.57 -15.77
C VAL A 202 11.27 -11.70 -14.68
N CYS A 203 10.94 -11.94 -13.41
CA CYS A 203 11.33 -11.05 -12.30
C CYS A 203 12.86 -10.90 -12.17
N VAL A 204 13.62 -11.96 -12.30
CA VAL A 204 15.10 -11.90 -12.19
C VAL A 204 15.72 -11.15 -13.38
N PRO A 205 15.48 -11.51 -14.65
CA PRO A 205 16.02 -10.73 -15.77
C PRO A 205 15.53 -9.28 -15.77
N LEU A 206 14.28 -9.01 -15.36
CA LEU A 206 13.78 -7.64 -15.25
C LEU A 206 14.50 -6.82 -14.16
N ALA A 207 14.80 -7.42 -13.00
CA ALA A 207 15.54 -6.74 -11.94
C ALA A 207 16.98 -6.42 -12.37
N ARG A 208 17.65 -7.32 -13.09
CA ARG A 208 18.97 -7.05 -13.67
C ARG A 208 18.92 -5.93 -14.69
N LEU A 209 17.94 -5.97 -15.58
CA LEU A 209 17.71 -4.90 -16.55
C LEU A 209 17.49 -3.54 -15.86
N ALA A 210 16.70 -3.50 -14.78
CA ALA A 210 16.49 -2.29 -14.00
C ALA A 210 17.81 -1.73 -13.43
N GLN A 211 18.63 -2.60 -12.82
CA GLN A 211 19.95 -2.22 -12.31
C GLN A 211 20.88 -1.71 -13.41
N GLU A 212 20.96 -2.44 -14.53
CA GLU A 212 21.80 -2.09 -15.69
C GLU A 212 21.37 -0.76 -16.33
N SER A 213 20.07 -0.45 -16.31
CA SER A 213 19.52 0.83 -16.77
C SER A 213 19.65 1.97 -15.74
N GLY A 214 20.30 1.75 -14.59
CA GLY A 214 20.56 2.77 -13.57
C GLY A 214 19.35 3.11 -12.68
N LEU A 215 18.41 2.20 -12.52
CA LEU A 215 17.34 2.34 -11.53
C LEU A 215 17.89 2.15 -10.10
N ASN A 216 17.27 2.82 -9.14
CA ASN A 216 17.79 2.93 -7.78
C ASN A 216 17.23 1.87 -6.81
N ALA A 217 16.09 1.27 -7.13
CA ALA A 217 15.52 0.14 -6.38
C ALA A 217 14.47 -0.60 -7.20
N VAL A 218 14.14 -1.80 -6.77
CA VAL A 218 13.04 -2.62 -7.34
C VAL A 218 12.10 -3.08 -6.24
N ALA A 219 10.78 -3.10 -6.52
CA ALA A 219 9.78 -3.67 -5.63
C ALA A 219 9.07 -4.85 -6.32
N LEU A 220 9.16 -6.05 -5.74
CA LEU A 220 8.58 -7.26 -6.31
C LEU A 220 7.35 -7.72 -5.53
N HIS A 221 6.19 -7.72 -6.20
CA HIS A 221 5.02 -8.46 -5.74
C HIS A 221 5.13 -9.92 -6.22
N ALA A 222 5.37 -10.83 -5.28
CA ALA A 222 5.70 -12.22 -5.55
C ALA A 222 4.50 -13.08 -6.01
N ARG A 223 3.74 -12.58 -6.98
CA ARG A 223 2.67 -13.26 -7.74
C ARG A 223 2.77 -12.95 -9.21
N THR A 224 2.27 -13.85 -10.07
CA THR A 224 2.11 -13.55 -11.48
C THR A 224 0.88 -12.66 -11.74
N ARG A 225 0.80 -12.09 -12.94
CA ARG A 225 -0.41 -11.35 -13.36
C ARG A 225 -1.64 -12.24 -13.37
N GLU A 226 -1.53 -13.49 -13.84
CA GLU A 226 -2.65 -14.42 -13.93
C GLU A 226 -3.14 -14.89 -12.56
N GLN A 227 -2.25 -15.06 -11.58
CA GLN A 227 -2.65 -15.33 -10.20
C GLN A 227 -3.53 -14.20 -9.64
N GLY A 228 -3.33 -12.95 -10.08
CA GLY A 228 -4.03 -11.82 -9.47
C GLY A 228 -3.73 -11.72 -7.98
N TYR A 229 -4.67 -12.17 -7.16
CA TYR A 229 -4.55 -12.26 -5.69
C TYR A 229 -4.81 -13.65 -5.16
N SER A 230 -5.00 -14.65 -6.03
CA SER A 230 -5.22 -16.03 -5.62
C SER A 230 -3.93 -16.71 -5.17
N GLY A 231 -4.06 -17.76 -4.36
CA GLY A 231 -2.93 -18.49 -3.80
C GLY A 231 -2.07 -17.65 -2.86
N GLN A 232 -0.86 -18.12 -2.57
CA GLN A 232 0.13 -17.42 -1.76
C GLN A 232 1.15 -16.68 -2.63
N ALA A 233 1.70 -15.57 -2.13
CA ALA A 233 2.87 -14.93 -2.69
C ALA A 233 4.09 -15.86 -2.55
N ARG A 234 4.84 -16.02 -3.62
CA ARG A 234 6.00 -16.94 -3.69
C ARG A 234 7.27 -16.17 -3.36
N TRP A 235 7.59 -16.08 -2.09
CA TRP A 235 8.70 -15.26 -1.58
C TRP A 235 10.08 -15.74 -2.05
N GLU A 236 10.22 -16.99 -2.46
CA GLU A 236 11.44 -17.51 -3.10
C GLU A 236 11.87 -16.69 -4.33
N TYR A 237 10.95 -16.05 -5.04
CA TYR A 237 11.28 -15.15 -6.14
C TYR A 237 11.80 -13.79 -5.67
N ILE A 238 11.42 -13.33 -4.46
CA ILE A 238 12.02 -12.14 -3.85
C ILE A 238 13.48 -12.45 -3.51
N ALA A 239 13.76 -13.60 -2.89
CA ALA A 239 15.11 -14.06 -2.61
C ALA A 239 15.95 -14.16 -3.89
N ALA A 240 15.42 -14.81 -4.94
CA ALA A 240 16.10 -14.93 -6.22
C ALA A 240 16.43 -13.59 -6.88
N VAL A 241 15.53 -12.59 -6.76
CA VAL A 241 15.80 -11.23 -7.21
C VAL A 241 16.87 -10.57 -6.35
N LYS A 242 16.79 -10.71 -5.02
CA LYS A 242 17.80 -10.15 -4.09
C LYS A 242 19.20 -10.69 -4.38
N ASP A 243 19.33 -11.98 -4.66
CA ASP A 243 20.59 -12.60 -5.01
C ASP A 243 21.14 -12.13 -6.37
N ALA A 244 20.26 -11.66 -7.26
CA ALA A 244 20.62 -11.32 -8.64
C ALA A 244 21.06 -9.87 -8.83
N VAL A 245 20.75 -8.95 -7.89
CA VAL A 245 21.02 -7.52 -8.00
C VAL A 245 21.64 -6.94 -6.73
N ARG A 246 22.29 -5.77 -6.86
CA ARG A 246 22.92 -5.04 -5.74
C ARG A 246 22.10 -3.83 -5.30
N ILE A 247 21.21 -3.33 -6.16
CA ILE A 247 20.27 -2.27 -5.77
C ILE A 247 19.26 -2.79 -4.75
N PRO A 248 18.71 -1.94 -3.90
CA PRO A 248 17.70 -2.31 -2.92
C PRO A 248 16.52 -3.07 -3.53
N VAL A 249 16.13 -4.16 -2.85
CA VAL A 249 14.96 -4.99 -3.20
C VAL A 249 13.90 -4.84 -2.13
N ILE A 250 12.72 -4.38 -2.51
CA ILE A 250 11.57 -4.19 -1.63
C ILE A 250 10.61 -5.39 -1.82
N GLY A 251 10.47 -6.21 -0.78
CA GLY A 251 9.60 -7.39 -0.79
C GLY A 251 8.13 -7.01 -0.62
N ASN A 252 7.24 -7.58 -1.44
CA ASN A 252 5.79 -7.33 -1.37
C ASN A 252 4.98 -8.59 -1.60
N GLY A 253 3.89 -8.72 -0.85
CA GLY A 253 2.90 -9.80 -0.96
C GLY A 253 2.69 -10.55 0.35
N ASP A 254 1.43 -10.64 0.78
CA ASP A 254 0.96 -11.40 1.95
C ASP A 254 1.55 -11.00 3.31
N ILE A 255 2.04 -9.79 3.46
CA ILE A 255 2.38 -9.21 4.76
C ILE A 255 1.06 -8.73 5.39
N ARG A 256 0.66 -9.34 6.50
CA ARG A 256 -0.58 -9.07 7.24
C ARG A 256 -0.32 -8.69 8.68
N SER A 257 0.83 -9.10 9.21
CA SER A 257 1.26 -8.86 10.57
C SER A 257 2.74 -8.43 10.62
N PRO A 258 3.22 -7.91 11.75
CA PRO A 258 4.63 -7.64 11.96
C PRO A 258 5.52 -8.88 11.81
N GLU A 259 5.02 -10.04 12.23
CA GLU A 259 5.71 -11.33 12.09
C GLU A 259 5.95 -11.68 10.61
N ASP A 260 4.92 -11.49 9.76
CA ASP A 260 5.05 -11.72 8.31
C ASP A 260 6.14 -10.82 7.70
N ALA A 261 6.23 -9.55 8.13
CA ALA A 261 7.23 -8.61 7.65
C ALA A 261 8.65 -9.08 8.00
N CYS A 262 8.87 -9.48 9.25
CA CYS A 262 10.16 -10.01 9.70
C CYS A 262 10.49 -11.35 9.03
N THR A 263 9.50 -12.24 8.86
CA THR A 263 9.69 -13.52 8.17
C THR A 263 10.06 -13.32 6.70
N MET A 264 9.43 -12.36 6.01
CA MET A 264 9.81 -12.03 4.64
C MET A 264 11.27 -11.62 4.54
N VAL A 265 11.75 -10.76 5.45
CA VAL A 265 13.16 -10.36 5.48
C VAL A 265 14.05 -11.56 5.77
N ALA A 266 13.67 -12.43 6.72
CA ALA A 266 14.43 -13.62 7.07
C ALA A 266 14.58 -14.60 5.91
N GLU A 267 13.48 -14.88 5.21
CA GLU A 267 13.46 -15.87 4.13
C GLU A 267 14.08 -15.35 2.84
N THR A 268 14.04 -14.03 2.62
CA THR A 268 14.39 -13.48 1.30
C THR A 268 15.61 -12.57 1.30
N GLY A 269 16.03 -12.08 2.46
CA GLY A 269 17.11 -11.09 2.57
C GLY A 269 16.76 -9.74 1.93
N CYS A 270 15.47 -9.45 1.64
CA CYS A 270 15.08 -8.17 1.05
C CYS A 270 15.43 -6.99 1.97
N ASP A 271 15.70 -5.83 1.38
CA ASP A 271 16.19 -4.65 2.09
C ASP A 271 15.07 -3.83 2.75
N ALA A 272 13.85 -3.98 2.25
CA ALA A 272 12.65 -3.33 2.81
C ALA A 272 11.40 -4.17 2.53
N VAL A 273 10.33 -3.86 3.23
CA VAL A 273 9.02 -4.51 3.06
C VAL A 273 7.96 -3.52 2.63
N MET A 274 7.08 -3.93 1.70
CA MET A 274 5.99 -3.10 1.21
C MET A 274 4.65 -3.70 1.59
N ILE A 275 3.81 -2.90 2.25
CA ILE A 275 2.51 -3.29 2.75
C ILE A 275 1.41 -2.67 1.87
N GLY A 276 0.52 -3.51 1.36
CA GLY A 276 -0.63 -3.08 0.56
C GLY A 276 -1.94 -3.32 1.31
N ARG A 277 -2.67 -4.36 0.94
CA ARG A 277 -4.03 -4.67 1.37
C ARG A 277 -4.24 -4.79 2.89
N ALA A 278 -3.19 -5.04 3.66
CA ALA A 278 -3.27 -5.06 5.12
C ALA A 278 -3.40 -3.64 5.72
N ALA A 279 -2.84 -2.63 5.07
CA ALA A 279 -2.84 -1.26 5.60
C ALA A 279 -4.25 -0.66 5.82
N PRO A 280 -5.23 -0.79 4.91
CA PRO A 280 -6.59 -0.34 5.18
C PRO A 280 -7.28 -1.09 6.33
N ALA A 281 -7.01 -2.39 6.49
CA ALA A 281 -7.62 -3.20 7.54
C ALA A 281 -6.93 -3.01 8.91
N ASN A 282 -5.64 -2.73 8.90
CA ASN A 282 -4.82 -2.46 10.09
C ASN A 282 -3.87 -1.27 9.83
N PRO A 283 -4.34 -0.03 9.97
CA PRO A 283 -3.50 1.15 9.73
C PRO A 283 -2.31 1.27 10.69
N TRP A 284 -2.34 0.61 11.83
CA TRP A 284 -1.23 0.58 12.82
C TRP A 284 -0.08 -0.34 12.41
N ILE A 285 -0.22 -1.12 11.33
CA ILE A 285 0.73 -2.16 10.94
C ILE A 285 2.18 -1.65 10.83
N PHE A 286 2.38 -0.44 10.34
CA PHE A 286 3.72 0.15 10.21
C PHE A 286 4.37 0.38 11.56
N ARG A 287 3.64 0.96 12.53
CA ARG A 287 4.12 1.14 13.90
C ARG A 287 4.31 -0.22 14.59
N GLN A 288 3.39 -1.13 14.40
CA GLN A 288 3.48 -2.48 14.97
C GLN A 288 4.73 -3.22 14.45
N ILE A 289 5.08 -3.08 13.17
CA ILE A 289 6.33 -3.62 12.60
C ILE A 289 7.54 -2.99 13.30
N ALA A 290 7.54 -1.68 13.49
CA ALA A 290 8.64 -0.99 14.18
C ALA A 290 8.77 -1.45 15.64
N GLN A 291 7.68 -1.56 16.38
CA GLN A 291 7.63 -2.07 17.75
C GLN A 291 8.12 -3.53 17.82
N TYR A 292 7.59 -4.40 16.96
CA TYR A 292 7.97 -5.80 16.94
C TYR A 292 9.45 -5.99 16.58
N THR A 293 9.94 -5.18 15.65
CA THR A 293 11.36 -5.16 15.28
C THR A 293 12.25 -4.77 16.46
N ALA A 294 11.82 -3.78 17.26
CA ALA A 294 12.60 -3.29 18.37
C ALA A 294 12.50 -4.19 19.62
N PHE A 295 11.31 -4.66 19.94
CA PHE A 295 11.00 -5.25 21.25
C PHE A 295 10.51 -6.72 21.20
N GLY A 296 10.21 -7.26 20.01
CA GLY A 296 9.61 -8.60 19.85
C GLY A 296 8.12 -8.67 20.23
N THR A 297 7.52 -7.54 20.59
CA THR A 297 6.10 -7.39 20.92
C THR A 297 5.56 -6.09 20.34
N TYR A 298 4.25 -5.97 20.21
CA TYR A 298 3.59 -4.75 19.74
C TYR A 298 2.20 -4.58 20.33
N ASP A 299 1.73 -3.34 20.36
CA ASP A 299 0.43 -2.98 20.89
C ASP A 299 -0.70 -3.41 19.96
N GLN A 300 -1.76 -3.96 20.54
CA GLN A 300 -3.01 -4.20 19.85
C GLN A 300 -3.95 -3.01 20.00
N PRO A 301 -4.66 -2.58 18.94
CA PRO A 301 -5.61 -1.50 19.05
C PRO A 301 -6.80 -1.89 19.94
N THR A 302 -7.15 -1.00 20.86
CA THR A 302 -8.34 -1.14 21.69
C THR A 302 -9.63 -0.84 20.88
N PRO A 303 -10.83 -1.21 21.38
CA PRO A 303 -12.08 -0.77 20.77
C PRO A 303 -12.18 0.76 20.62
N LEU A 304 -11.67 1.51 21.60
CA LEU A 304 -11.63 2.97 21.54
C LEU A 304 -10.68 3.49 20.43
N ASP A 305 -9.52 2.85 20.24
CA ASP A 305 -8.61 3.21 19.15
C ASP A 305 -9.28 2.96 17.80
N ARG A 306 -9.99 1.84 17.63
CA ARG A 306 -10.73 1.51 16.43
C ARG A 306 -11.86 2.52 16.17
N TYR A 307 -12.62 2.88 17.19
CA TYR A 307 -13.65 3.92 17.10
C TYR A 307 -13.07 5.24 16.60
N ARG A 308 -12.02 5.74 17.27
CA ARG A 308 -11.35 6.99 16.88
C ARG A 308 -10.84 6.93 15.46
N MET A 309 -10.15 5.85 15.11
CA MET A 309 -9.60 5.63 13.78
C MET A 309 -10.68 5.71 12.68
N ILE A 310 -11.80 5.01 12.84
CA ILE A 310 -12.89 5.01 11.86
C ILE A 310 -13.50 6.40 11.74
N ARG A 311 -13.78 7.02 12.89
CA ARG A 311 -14.41 8.33 12.96
C ARG A 311 -13.55 9.42 12.35
N ASP A 312 -12.27 9.45 12.69
CA ASP A 312 -11.33 10.46 12.20
C ASP A 312 -11.10 10.34 10.70
N TYR A 313 -10.96 9.11 10.17
CA TYR A 313 -10.87 8.92 8.72
C TYR A 313 -12.12 9.41 7.99
N PHE A 314 -13.31 9.14 8.53
CA PHE A 314 -14.55 9.60 7.91
C PHE A 314 -14.71 11.12 8.00
N LEU A 315 -14.26 11.75 9.07
CA LEU A 315 -14.22 13.22 9.15
C LEU A 315 -13.25 13.81 8.12
N MET A 316 -12.04 13.24 7.98
CA MET A 316 -11.09 13.68 6.94
C MET A 316 -11.67 13.58 5.53
N LEU A 317 -12.43 12.52 5.22
CA LEU A 317 -13.13 12.40 3.94
C LEU A 317 -14.17 13.51 3.75
N MET A 318 -14.89 13.87 4.81
CA MET A 318 -15.91 14.94 4.75
C MET A 318 -15.31 16.34 4.57
N GLU A 319 -14.09 16.55 5.00
CA GLU A 319 -13.38 17.83 4.84
C GLU A 319 -12.80 18.01 3.43
N GLU A 320 -12.35 16.92 2.78
CA GLU A 320 -11.59 17.01 1.53
C GLU A 320 -12.33 16.55 0.28
N ASP A 321 -13.32 15.68 0.42
CA ASP A 321 -14.05 15.13 -0.72
C ASP A 321 -15.29 15.94 -1.08
N GLU A 322 -15.63 15.94 -2.36
CA GLU A 322 -16.91 16.47 -2.83
C GLU A 322 -18.08 15.67 -2.21
N PRO A 323 -19.15 16.33 -1.72
CA PRO A 323 -20.26 15.67 -1.00
C PRO A 323 -20.84 14.45 -1.71
N ALA A 324 -20.84 14.43 -3.04
CA ALA A 324 -21.34 13.32 -3.84
C ALA A 324 -20.43 12.07 -3.76
N ALA A 325 -19.15 12.23 -3.51
CA ALA A 325 -18.17 11.14 -3.44
C ALA A 325 -18.03 10.54 -2.03
N ILE A 326 -18.23 11.35 -0.98
CA ILE A 326 -17.98 10.99 0.42
C ILE A 326 -18.64 9.68 0.82
N ASN A 327 -19.96 9.57 0.60
CA ASN A 327 -20.73 8.41 1.04
C ASN A 327 -20.25 7.10 0.37
N GLY A 328 -19.89 7.16 -0.92
CA GLY A 328 -19.31 6.04 -1.64
C GLY A 328 -17.98 5.59 -1.06
N ARG A 329 -17.13 6.54 -0.71
CA ARG A 329 -15.82 6.28 -0.11
C ARG A 329 -15.91 5.72 1.30
N MET A 330 -16.75 6.29 2.16
CA MET A 330 -16.99 5.73 3.50
C MET A 330 -17.47 4.28 3.42
N LYS A 331 -18.38 3.96 2.49
CA LYS A 331 -18.84 2.58 2.26
C LYS A 331 -17.74 1.65 1.75
N GLN A 332 -16.87 2.13 0.87
CA GLN A 332 -15.71 1.39 0.40
C GLN A 332 -14.81 0.95 1.56
N PHE A 333 -14.52 1.85 2.50
CA PHE A 333 -13.64 1.57 3.63
C PHE A 333 -14.33 0.80 4.77
N ALA A 334 -15.67 0.83 4.85
CA ALA A 334 -16.43 0.15 5.89
C ALA A 334 -16.09 -1.35 6.01
N SER A 335 -15.87 -2.04 4.88
CA SER A 335 -15.53 -3.48 4.88
C SER A 335 -14.18 -3.76 5.53
N TRP A 336 -13.19 -2.88 5.35
CA TRP A 336 -11.87 -3.02 5.97
C TRP A 336 -11.91 -2.66 7.45
N PHE A 337 -12.51 -1.54 7.80
CA PHE A 337 -12.51 -1.00 9.16
C PHE A 337 -13.34 -1.80 10.14
N THR A 338 -14.37 -2.51 9.66
CA THR A 338 -15.24 -3.35 10.49
C THR A 338 -14.77 -4.81 10.56
N HIS A 339 -13.70 -5.19 9.83
CA HIS A 339 -13.12 -6.51 9.91
C HIS A 339 -12.38 -6.70 11.24
N GLY A 340 -12.64 -7.83 11.92
CA GLY A 340 -12.06 -8.11 13.25
C GLY A 340 -12.60 -7.21 14.38
N VAL A 341 -13.73 -6.52 14.16
CA VAL A 341 -14.45 -5.79 15.21
C VAL A 341 -15.61 -6.66 15.69
N PRO A 342 -15.75 -6.96 17.00
CA PRO A 342 -16.90 -7.66 17.52
C PRO A 342 -18.21 -6.96 17.09
N GLY A 343 -19.13 -7.69 16.49
CA GLY A 343 -20.35 -7.11 15.90
C GLY A 343 -20.14 -6.24 14.67
N GLY A 344 -18.95 -6.21 14.07
CA GLY A 344 -18.60 -5.36 12.92
C GLY A 344 -19.49 -5.54 11.69
N ALA A 345 -20.13 -6.71 11.51
CA ALA A 345 -21.12 -6.92 10.48
C ALA A 345 -22.36 -6.01 10.65
N ILE A 346 -22.77 -5.75 11.89
CA ILE A 346 -23.90 -4.85 12.21
C ILE A 346 -23.51 -3.42 11.83
N LEU A 347 -22.32 -2.97 12.26
CA LEU A 347 -21.82 -1.64 11.92
C LEU A 347 -21.72 -1.46 10.40
N ARG A 348 -21.15 -2.43 9.70
CA ARG A 348 -21.02 -2.40 8.24
C ARG A 348 -22.36 -2.26 7.56
N LYS A 349 -23.38 -3.02 8.00
CA LYS A 349 -24.75 -2.92 7.48
C LYS A 349 -25.31 -1.50 7.67
N SER A 350 -25.19 -0.94 8.88
CA SER A 350 -25.65 0.43 9.17
C SER A 350 -24.97 1.48 8.30
N ILE A 351 -23.65 1.35 8.06
CA ILE A 351 -22.91 2.24 7.15
C ILE A 351 -23.43 2.12 5.70
N TYR A 352 -23.70 0.89 5.22
CA TYR A 352 -24.22 0.70 3.85
C TYR A 352 -25.64 1.25 3.67
N GLU A 353 -26.46 1.25 4.71
CA GLU A 353 -27.83 1.79 4.71
C GLU A 353 -27.86 3.32 4.84
N ALA A 354 -26.82 3.93 5.38
CA ALA A 354 -26.70 5.38 5.56
C ALA A 354 -26.73 6.14 4.22
N LYS A 355 -27.41 7.29 4.18
CA LYS A 355 -27.64 8.07 2.97
C LYS A 355 -26.61 9.17 2.74
N ASN A 356 -25.91 9.60 3.78
CA ASN A 356 -24.90 10.67 3.74
C ASN A 356 -23.84 10.45 4.82
N GLY A 357 -22.78 11.27 4.81
CA GLY A 357 -21.65 11.16 5.74
C GLY A 357 -22.05 11.33 7.20
N ASP A 358 -22.94 12.27 7.52
CA ASP A 358 -23.41 12.50 8.90
C ASP A 358 -24.15 11.27 9.44
N ALA A 359 -24.97 10.63 8.61
CA ALA A 359 -25.67 9.39 9.00
C ALA A 359 -24.69 8.23 9.18
N VAL A 360 -23.59 8.19 8.41
CA VAL A 360 -22.51 7.21 8.62
C VAL A 360 -21.81 7.45 9.96
N LEU A 361 -21.44 8.69 10.27
CA LEU A 361 -20.81 9.03 11.56
C LEU A 361 -21.73 8.71 12.73
N ALA A 362 -23.00 9.05 12.64
CA ALA A 362 -24.00 8.71 13.67
C ALA A 362 -24.12 7.19 13.89
N ALA A 363 -24.05 6.40 12.81
CA ALA A 363 -24.06 4.93 12.92
C ALA A 363 -22.78 4.39 13.62
N VAL A 364 -21.62 4.98 13.35
CA VAL A 364 -20.34 4.64 14.02
C VAL A 364 -20.44 4.99 15.50
N ASP A 365 -20.86 6.20 15.84
CA ASP A 365 -20.98 6.68 17.22
C ASP A 365 -21.94 5.80 18.02
N ALA A 366 -23.12 5.48 17.49
CA ALA A 366 -24.12 4.63 18.12
C ALA A 366 -23.62 3.19 18.33
N PHE A 367 -22.88 2.62 17.37
CA PHE A 367 -22.34 1.28 17.49
C PHE A 367 -21.32 1.19 18.62
N PHE A 368 -20.35 2.08 18.68
CA PHE A 368 -19.30 2.04 19.72
C PHE A 368 -19.78 2.48 21.11
N ALA A 369 -20.91 3.17 21.20
CA ALA A 369 -21.60 3.43 22.48
C ALA A 369 -22.37 2.21 23.01
N SER A 370 -22.59 1.18 22.18
CA SER A 370 -23.37 0.00 22.57
C SER A 370 -22.51 -1.09 23.23
N PRO A 371 -23.07 -1.94 24.11
CA PRO A 371 -22.35 -3.07 24.72
C PRO A 371 -21.80 -4.09 23.71
N VAL A 372 -22.38 -4.16 22.51
CA VAL A 372 -21.98 -5.11 21.45
C VAL A 372 -20.53 -4.92 21.00
N SER A 373 -20.06 -3.68 20.97
CA SER A 373 -18.68 -3.35 20.58
C SER A 373 -17.62 -3.76 21.61
N HIS A 374 -18.06 -4.09 22.85
CA HIS A 374 -17.20 -4.44 23.99
C HIS A 374 -17.30 -5.92 24.38
N ALA A 375 -18.09 -6.72 23.63
CA ALA A 375 -18.17 -8.16 23.87
C ALA A 375 -16.79 -8.81 23.65
N PRO A 376 -16.34 -9.76 24.50
CA PRO A 376 -15.14 -10.54 24.21
C PRO A 376 -15.29 -11.25 22.86
N GLU A 377 -14.20 -11.38 22.11
CA GLU A 377 -14.18 -12.19 20.89
C GLU A 377 -14.52 -13.64 21.25
N ASP A 378 -15.79 -14.02 21.13
CA ASP A 378 -16.14 -15.43 20.99
C ASP A 378 -15.55 -15.92 19.67
N GLN A 379 -14.89 -17.07 19.73
CA GLN A 379 -14.09 -17.74 18.70
C GLN A 379 -14.60 -17.50 17.25
N PRO A 380 -13.71 -17.45 16.27
CA PRO A 380 -14.04 -17.03 14.91
C PRO A 380 -15.16 -17.88 14.34
N GLU A 381 -16.35 -17.30 14.22
CA GLU A 381 -17.35 -17.82 13.29
C GLU A 381 -16.69 -17.91 11.92
N SER A 382 -16.62 -19.12 11.41
CA SER A 382 -16.12 -19.44 10.09
C SER A 382 -16.70 -18.46 9.07
N LEU A 383 -15.85 -17.61 8.49
CA LEU A 383 -16.16 -16.70 7.39
C LEU A 383 -16.56 -17.50 6.13
N LEU A 384 -17.77 -18.06 6.16
CA LEU A 384 -18.52 -18.50 4.99
C LEU A 384 -19.54 -17.43 4.66
N ALA A 385 -19.35 -16.80 3.50
CA ALA A 385 -20.24 -15.88 2.82
C ALA A 385 -19.96 -14.37 2.98
N ALA A 386 -19.01 -13.87 2.23
CA ALA A 386 -19.15 -12.59 1.54
C ALA A 386 -18.49 -12.73 0.16
N GLY A 387 -19.29 -13.03 -0.84
CA GLY A 387 -18.90 -12.97 -2.24
C GLY A 387 -18.74 -11.51 -2.67
N PHE A 388 -17.60 -11.19 -3.28
CA PHE A 388 -17.39 -10.16 -4.32
C PHE A 388 -16.24 -10.64 -5.22
#